data_9ef4f4279edd67b6cf7308e136f9af8e
#
_entry.id   9ef4f4279edd67b6cf7308e136f9af8e
#
_cell.length_a   1.000
_cell.length_b   1.000
_cell.length_c   1.000
_cell.angle_alpha   90.00
_cell.angle_beta   90.00
_cell.angle_gamma   90.00
#
_symmetry.space_group_name_H-M   'P 1'
#
loop_
_entity.id
_entity.type
_entity.pdbx_description
1 polymer ?
#
loop_
_entity_poly.entity_id
_entity_poly.type
_entity_poly.pdbx_seq_one_letter_code
_entity_poly.pdbx_strand_id
1 'polypeptide(L)'
;LVRHRSYTPRFLIILSLLPLLIASVMLLAPAAPIAVAGEGDGADSGGDNGESSQEAGDNSGAAGRDSDPTGQSSQEPPYTAAPLPTAQIDGVAWGQLVVGDVVYVVGDFQAARPAGAPKGQQEVPRSNILAYDIHSGELIEDFTPTLNGAGRSLALSEDGKTLYVAGEFDQVNGEWHSRLAAFDVSQDHGTLISSFSPVFSTTVKDIAVAGDTLYAGGYFTKVNGQQRVRLAALKASTGELMDWTASAEGPNAQVYAIDVSPDHSKVVVGGSFSSINGSSKPGYGMALLDATTAELLPMPVNDAVRVAGQKAAVFDIAVDDAGFYATAYSAVGRLDEANLEGAFKADWNGELVWLEPCHGDTYGIAPTQEMVYTVGHAHSCETIYGFPNMPEVRKDGPHPLYVRAMAFTNSPDITIRHQGVVDGYQDWSTSGYKSPTIVGWYPDLQAGTKTGMSQAAYKVDVTDEYVLMVGEFIEADGKIQQGIVRYPKRAGQPTLPPEGKAETLAAKAEATASGSVDVSFTATWDRDDPTLTYSLYRDDETTPVATEKINDTRWALGSHTLKDIGSPSGEHTYRLVVSDPSGNTITAQTPNVTVSKAFDRNADQAGGVRGGQG
;
A
#
# COMPACT_ATOMS: atom_id res chain seq x y z
N LEU A 1 -10.25 71.01 23.85
CA LEU A 1 -11.35 70.68 22.94
C LEU A 1 -10.79 69.79 21.81
N VAL A 2 -10.92 68.51 22.00
CA VAL A 2 -10.45 67.46 21.05
C VAL A 2 -11.68 66.97 20.31
N ARG A 3 -11.65 67.02 18.96
CA ARG A 3 -12.65 66.40 18.09
C ARG A 3 -12.17 65.02 17.63
N HIS A 4 -12.91 64.01 18.01
CA HIS A 4 -12.83 62.66 17.46
C HIS A 4 -13.28 62.67 15.99
N ARG A 5 -12.47 62.11 15.08
CA ARG A 5 -12.89 61.63 13.75
C ARG A 5 -12.80 60.10 13.74
N SER A 6 -13.95 59.48 13.59
CA SER A 6 -14.11 58.06 13.35
C SER A 6 -13.74 57.72 11.91
N TYR A 7 -12.82 56.78 11.71
CA TYR A 7 -12.54 56.15 10.41
C TYR A 7 -13.16 54.75 10.39
N THR A 8 -14.08 54.52 9.47
CA THR A 8 -14.59 53.22 9.09
C THR A 8 -13.69 52.61 8.03
N PRO A 9 -13.16 51.38 8.18
CA PRO A 9 -12.44 50.70 7.11
C PRO A 9 -13.43 50.08 6.13
N ARG A 10 -13.29 50.42 4.87
CA ARG A 10 -13.91 49.73 3.72
C ARG A 10 -13.19 48.42 3.50
N PHE A 11 -13.89 47.30 3.70
CA PHE A 11 -13.42 45.97 3.26
C PHE A 11 -13.44 45.89 1.74
N LEU A 12 -12.28 45.71 1.15
CA LEU A 12 -12.12 45.31 -0.25
C LEU A 12 -12.18 43.80 -0.31
N ILE A 13 -13.27 43.22 -0.84
CA ILE A 13 -13.40 41.78 -1.09
C ILE A 13 -12.64 41.49 -2.37
N ILE A 14 -11.49 40.84 -2.23
CA ILE A 14 -10.79 40.20 -3.37
C ILE A 14 -11.39 38.80 -3.51
N LEU A 15 -12.19 38.58 -4.55
CA LEU A 15 -12.65 37.26 -4.97
C LEU A 15 -11.45 36.49 -5.56
N SER A 16 -10.90 35.57 -4.82
CA SER A 16 -10.03 34.55 -5.36
C SER A 16 -10.92 33.41 -5.91
N LEU A 17 -10.89 33.23 -7.21
CA LEU A 17 -11.51 32.11 -7.91
C LEU A 17 -10.78 30.81 -7.56
N LEU A 18 -11.37 30.01 -6.67
CA LEU A 18 -11.04 28.60 -6.48
C LEU A 18 -11.81 27.82 -7.55
N PRO A 19 -11.21 26.87 -8.29
CA PRO A 19 -11.98 25.98 -9.15
C PRO A 19 -12.76 24.98 -8.26
N LEU A 20 -14.08 25.04 -8.34
CA LEU A 20 -15.01 24.06 -7.79
C LEU A 20 -14.78 22.72 -8.51
N LEU A 21 -14.34 21.69 -7.80
CA LEU A 21 -14.54 20.30 -8.21
C LEU A 21 -16.00 19.93 -7.92
N ILE A 22 -16.78 19.74 -8.97
CA ILE A 22 -18.19 19.31 -8.91
C ILE A 22 -18.20 17.81 -8.63
N ALA A 23 -18.64 17.41 -7.45
CA ALA A 23 -19.07 16.05 -7.18
C ALA A 23 -20.38 15.81 -7.92
N SER A 24 -20.37 15.00 -8.97
CA SER A 24 -21.56 14.58 -9.70
C SER A 24 -22.28 13.49 -8.91
N VAL A 25 -23.36 13.84 -8.25
CA VAL A 25 -24.37 12.88 -7.76
C VAL A 25 -25.13 12.36 -8.95
N MET A 26 -24.98 11.08 -9.31
CA MET A 26 -25.85 10.41 -10.27
C MET A 26 -27.18 10.04 -9.62
N LEU A 27 -28.26 10.71 -10.05
CA LEU A 27 -29.63 10.26 -9.84
C LEU A 27 -29.89 9.06 -10.78
N LEU A 28 -30.24 7.92 -10.20
CA LEU A 28 -30.80 6.78 -10.94
C LEU A 28 -32.23 7.09 -11.39
N ALA A 29 -32.48 7.03 -12.69
CA ALA A 29 -33.81 6.91 -13.28
C ALA A 29 -34.06 5.47 -13.74
N PRO A 30 -35.27 4.92 -13.61
CA PRO A 30 -35.54 3.50 -13.87
C PRO A 30 -35.61 3.18 -15.38
N ALA A 31 -34.99 2.06 -15.76
CA ALA A 31 -35.04 1.53 -17.14
C ALA A 31 -36.36 0.81 -17.42
N ALA A 32 -36.97 1.10 -18.58
CA ALA A 32 -38.07 0.37 -19.16
C ALA A 32 -37.56 -0.77 -20.08
N PRO A 33 -38.32 -1.88 -20.26
CA PRO A 33 -37.84 -3.07 -20.94
C PRO A 33 -37.95 -2.94 -22.48
N ILE A 34 -36.94 -3.48 -23.19
CA ILE A 34 -37.00 -3.66 -24.65
C ILE A 34 -37.03 -5.15 -24.96
N ALA A 35 -37.97 -5.46 -25.88
CA ALA A 35 -38.39 -6.77 -26.28
C ALA A 35 -37.38 -7.51 -27.19
N VAL A 36 -37.49 -8.84 -27.13
CA VAL A 36 -36.81 -9.85 -27.95
C VAL A 36 -37.49 -9.97 -29.33
N ALA A 37 -36.66 -10.08 -30.38
CA ALA A 37 -36.96 -10.80 -31.64
C ALA A 37 -35.59 -11.18 -32.21
N GLY A 38 -35.25 -12.38 -32.60
CA GLY A 38 -35.94 -13.51 -33.18
C GLY A 38 -35.27 -13.85 -34.49
N GLU A 39 -34.55 -14.99 -34.51
CA GLU A 39 -34.34 -15.92 -35.63
C GLU A 39 -33.48 -15.54 -36.87
N GLY A 40 -32.65 -16.51 -37.29
CA GLY A 40 -32.20 -16.70 -38.66
C GLY A 40 -30.93 -17.53 -38.86
N ASP A 41 -31.13 -18.80 -39.04
CA ASP A 41 -30.32 -19.94 -39.49
C ASP A 41 -29.24 -19.74 -40.57
N GLY A 42 -28.28 -20.71 -40.59
CA GLY A 42 -27.59 -21.15 -41.80
C GLY A 42 -26.16 -21.67 -41.59
N ALA A 43 -25.97 -22.91 -41.26
CA ALA A 43 -25.37 -24.11 -41.89
C ALA A 43 -24.01 -23.95 -42.62
N ASP A 44 -23.07 -24.70 -42.16
CA ASP A 44 -22.51 -25.99 -42.60
C ASP A 44 -21.15 -26.00 -43.33
N SER A 45 -20.39 -27.04 -43.01
CA SER A 45 -19.25 -27.77 -43.59
C SER A 45 -17.83 -27.38 -43.10
N GLY A 46 -17.03 -28.23 -42.50
CA GLY A 46 -16.76 -29.65 -42.66
C GLY A 46 -15.30 -29.84 -43.02
N GLY A 47 -14.55 -30.67 -42.29
CA GLY A 47 -13.21 -31.08 -42.73
C GLY A 47 -12.24 -31.34 -41.59
N ASP A 48 -12.08 -32.45 -41.31
CA ASP A 48 -11.48 -33.58 -40.67
C ASP A 48 -9.95 -33.72 -40.91
N ASN A 49 -9.30 -34.40 -39.95
CA ASN A 49 -8.06 -35.16 -39.96
C ASN A 49 -6.73 -34.53 -39.47
N GLY A 50 -6.22 -35.23 -38.43
CA GLY A 50 -4.81 -35.57 -38.35
C GLY A 50 -4.23 -35.72 -36.95
N GLU A 51 -4.40 -36.89 -36.35
CA GLU A 51 -3.58 -37.36 -35.20
C GLU A 51 -2.10 -37.37 -35.51
N SER A 52 -1.26 -36.97 -34.56
CA SER A 52 0.00 -37.67 -34.28
C SER A 52 0.43 -37.39 -32.84
N SER A 53 0.41 -38.46 -32.07
CA SER A 53 1.06 -38.67 -30.78
C SER A 53 2.58 -38.57 -30.89
N GLN A 54 3.22 -37.85 -29.98
CA GLN A 54 4.56 -38.21 -29.51
C GLN A 54 4.70 -37.85 -28.02
N GLU A 55 4.86 -38.92 -27.23
CA GLU A 55 5.41 -38.89 -25.88
C GLU A 55 6.89 -38.49 -25.94
N ALA A 56 7.31 -37.66 -25.01
CA ALA A 56 8.64 -37.79 -24.40
C ALA A 56 8.84 -36.83 -23.22
N GLY A 57 9.21 -37.41 -22.09
CA GLY A 57 10.22 -36.82 -21.24
C GLY A 57 9.71 -36.14 -19.97
N ASP A 58 9.45 -36.97 -19.00
CA ASP A 58 9.54 -36.65 -17.58
C ASP A 58 10.88 -35.97 -17.26
N ASN A 59 10.85 -34.74 -16.74
CA ASN A 59 11.96 -34.16 -16.03
C ASN A 59 11.44 -33.45 -14.77
N SER A 60 11.30 -34.26 -13.74
CA SER A 60 11.03 -33.85 -12.36
C SER A 60 12.16 -32.99 -11.82
N GLY A 61 11.87 -31.77 -11.45
CA GLY A 61 12.82 -30.95 -10.69
C GLY A 61 12.54 -29.48 -10.62
N ALA A 62 11.33 -29.09 -10.21
CA ALA A 62 11.10 -27.85 -9.49
C ALA A 62 9.87 -28.07 -8.61
N ALA A 63 10.06 -28.12 -7.30
CA ALA A 63 8.96 -28.17 -6.36
C ALA A 63 8.11 -26.90 -6.55
N GLY A 64 7.02 -27.07 -7.31
CA GLY A 64 5.95 -26.07 -7.33
C GLY A 64 5.45 -25.93 -5.90
N ARG A 65 5.55 -24.72 -5.34
CA ARG A 65 4.78 -24.38 -4.16
C ARG A 65 3.31 -24.53 -4.57
N ASP A 66 2.59 -25.44 -3.93
CA ASP A 66 1.14 -25.48 -4.02
C ASP A 66 0.64 -24.08 -3.69
N SER A 67 0.03 -23.39 -4.66
CA SER A 67 -0.62 -22.12 -4.43
C SER A 67 -1.74 -22.38 -3.43
N ASP A 68 -1.64 -21.79 -2.24
CA ASP A 68 -2.72 -21.78 -1.25
C ASP A 68 -4.01 -21.33 -1.92
N PRO A 69 -5.10 -22.09 -1.87
CA PRO A 69 -6.36 -21.72 -2.50
C PRO A 69 -6.95 -20.40 -1.96
N THR A 70 -6.41 -19.87 -0.87
CA THR A 70 -6.81 -18.59 -0.27
C THR A 70 -6.19 -17.36 -0.94
N GLY A 71 -5.20 -17.54 -1.84
CA GLY A 71 -4.50 -16.41 -2.49
C GLY A 71 -3.56 -15.63 -1.57
N GLN A 72 -3.39 -16.07 -0.33
CA GLN A 72 -2.45 -15.49 0.63
C GLN A 72 -1.27 -16.44 0.85
N SER A 73 -0.06 -15.88 0.93
CA SER A 73 1.14 -16.61 1.32
C SER A 73 1.06 -17.05 2.78
N SER A 74 1.47 -18.28 3.07
CA SER A 74 1.67 -18.74 4.46
C SER A 74 2.98 -18.22 5.07
N GLN A 75 3.77 -17.46 4.32
CA GLN A 75 5.00 -16.85 4.81
C GLN A 75 4.67 -15.83 5.90
N GLU A 76 5.33 -15.96 7.04
CA GLU A 76 5.23 -15.00 8.13
C GLU A 76 5.87 -13.68 7.72
N PRO A 77 5.16 -12.53 7.87
CA PRO A 77 5.73 -11.23 7.55
C PRO A 77 6.88 -10.89 8.52
N PRO A 78 7.97 -10.30 8.04
CA PRO A 78 9.12 -9.99 8.90
C PRO A 78 8.86 -8.85 9.88
N TYR A 79 7.82 -8.04 9.67
CA TYR A 79 7.41 -6.93 10.54
C TYR A 79 6.04 -7.20 11.14
N THR A 80 5.79 -6.67 12.35
CA THR A 80 4.47 -6.74 12.98
C THR A 80 3.56 -5.63 12.46
N ALA A 81 2.23 -5.80 12.58
CA ALA A 81 1.27 -4.73 12.32
C ALA A 81 0.97 -3.90 13.60
N ALA A 82 1.62 -4.18 14.73
CA ALA A 82 1.47 -3.43 15.96
C ALA A 82 2.30 -2.12 15.91
N PRO A 83 1.65 -0.93 15.88
CA PRO A 83 2.38 0.33 15.74
C PRO A 83 3.16 0.68 17.01
N LEU A 84 4.38 1.18 16.82
CA LEU A 84 5.19 1.74 17.91
C LEU A 84 4.78 3.19 18.20
N PRO A 85 4.94 3.65 19.46
CA PRO A 85 4.82 5.06 19.81
C PRO A 85 5.69 5.92 18.90
N THR A 86 5.13 6.89 18.19
CA THR A 86 5.83 7.76 17.24
C THR A 86 5.27 9.17 17.32
N ALA A 87 6.12 10.18 17.10
CA ALA A 87 5.71 11.57 16.96
C ALA A 87 4.57 11.71 15.95
N GLN A 88 3.71 12.70 16.15
CA GLN A 88 2.53 12.96 15.35
C GLN A 88 2.56 14.37 14.78
N ILE A 89 1.76 14.63 13.74
CA ILE A 89 1.57 15.97 13.15
C ILE A 89 0.09 16.38 13.18
N ASP A 90 -0.18 17.66 12.91
CA ASP A 90 -1.55 18.21 12.83
C ASP A 90 -2.11 18.28 11.40
N GLY A 91 -1.39 17.73 10.43
CA GLY A 91 -1.65 17.88 9.00
C GLY A 91 -1.50 16.59 8.19
N VAL A 92 -0.86 16.73 7.03
CA VAL A 92 -0.48 15.63 6.15
C VAL A 92 1.02 15.62 5.90
N ALA A 93 1.66 14.45 5.99
CA ALA A 93 3.03 14.25 5.53
C ALA A 93 3.02 13.63 4.12
N TRP A 94 3.87 14.18 3.23
CA TRP A 94 3.95 13.78 1.83
C TRP A 94 5.19 12.96 1.53
N GLY A 95 6.25 13.16 2.29
CA GLY A 95 7.53 12.48 2.11
C GLY A 95 8.25 12.26 3.43
N GLN A 96 9.08 11.25 3.46
CA GLN A 96 10.02 10.96 4.55
C GLN A 96 11.31 10.40 3.96
N LEU A 97 12.39 10.46 4.73
CA LEU A 97 13.70 9.92 4.38
C LEU A 97 14.43 9.47 5.63
N VAL A 98 14.92 8.25 5.65
CA VAL A 98 15.73 7.69 6.74
C VAL A 98 17.21 7.95 6.47
N VAL A 99 17.89 8.54 7.43
CA VAL A 99 19.33 8.82 7.38
C VAL A 99 19.98 8.37 8.71
N GLY A 100 20.58 7.20 8.72
CA GLY A 100 21.04 6.58 9.97
C GLY A 100 19.88 6.39 10.95
N ASP A 101 20.02 6.97 12.14
CA ASP A 101 18.98 6.87 13.19
C ASP A 101 17.92 8.00 13.11
N VAL A 102 18.02 8.89 12.13
CA VAL A 102 17.13 10.05 11.96
C VAL A 102 16.15 9.83 10.81
N VAL A 103 14.87 10.10 11.04
CA VAL A 103 13.85 10.16 9.99
C VAL A 103 13.43 11.61 9.79
N TYR A 104 13.69 12.15 8.60
CA TYR A 104 13.20 13.46 8.18
C TYR A 104 11.84 13.31 7.54
N VAL A 105 10.91 14.22 7.86
CA VAL A 105 9.53 14.21 7.34
C VAL A 105 9.17 15.59 6.82
N VAL A 106 8.55 15.64 5.63
CA VAL A 106 8.02 16.86 5.03
C VAL A 106 6.54 16.72 4.69
N GLY A 107 5.82 17.84 4.72
CA GLY A 107 4.37 17.80 4.47
C GLY A 107 3.70 19.17 4.46
N ASP A 108 2.40 19.18 4.78
CA ASP A 108 1.60 20.37 5.06
C ASP A 108 1.04 20.25 6.49
N PHE A 109 1.82 20.74 7.45
CA PHE A 109 1.51 20.72 8.87
C PHE A 109 2.16 21.91 9.58
N GLN A 110 1.64 22.31 10.74
CA GLN A 110 2.14 23.45 11.50
C GLN A 110 2.61 23.08 12.91
N ALA A 111 2.25 21.89 13.38
CA ALA A 111 2.63 21.41 14.69
C ALA A 111 2.94 19.92 14.69
N ALA A 112 3.79 19.54 15.62
CA ALA A 112 4.04 18.15 15.99
C ALA A 112 3.74 17.96 17.49
N ARG A 113 3.49 16.71 17.89
CA ARG A 113 3.24 16.32 19.27
C ARG A 113 3.76 14.90 19.54
N PRO A 114 3.99 14.53 20.82
CA PRO A 114 4.45 13.19 21.14
C PRO A 114 3.41 12.11 20.85
N ALA A 115 3.84 10.86 20.82
CA ALA A 115 3.00 9.69 20.64
C ALA A 115 1.82 9.67 21.62
N GLY A 116 0.63 9.28 21.14
CA GLY A 116 -0.59 9.16 21.93
C GLY A 116 -1.17 10.47 22.47
N ALA A 117 -0.53 11.60 22.28
CA ALA A 117 -1.09 12.90 22.68
C ALA A 117 -2.31 13.24 21.81
N PRO A 118 -3.46 13.59 22.41
CA PRO A 118 -4.62 14.06 21.68
C PRO A 118 -4.33 15.35 20.89
N LYS A 119 -5.03 15.55 19.80
CA LYS A 119 -4.95 16.77 19.00
C LYS A 119 -5.17 18.01 19.87
N GLY A 120 -4.32 19.02 19.70
CA GLY A 120 -4.35 20.28 20.49
C GLY A 120 -3.64 20.18 21.85
N GLN A 121 -3.03 19.04 22.19
CA GLN A 121 -2.30 18.86 23.44
C GLN A 121 -0.82 18.57 23.18
N GLN A 122 0.05 19.18 24.00
CA GLN A 122 1.51 19.01 23.93
C GLN A 122 2.11 19.31 22.53
N GLU A 123 1.44 20.19 21.77
CA GLU A 123 1.90 20.58 20.45
C GLU A 123 3.09 21.52 20.53
N VAL A 124 4.10 21.25 19.70
CA VAL A 124 5.24 22.12 19.45
C VAL A 124 5.24 22.58 18.00
N PRO A 125 5.61 23.85 17.71
CA PRO A 125 5.64 24.35 16.33
C PRO A 125 6.62 23.54 15.46
N ARG A 126 6.14 23.10 14.30
CA ARG A 126 6.92 22.48 13.21
C ARG A 126 6.28 22.83 11.89
N SER A 127 6.94 23.67 11.10
CA SER A 127 6.34 24.23 9.88
C SER A 127 6.79 23.42 8.66
N ASN A 128 6.00 22.42 8.30
CA ASN A 128 6.13 21.63 7.06
C ASN A 128 7.36 20.75 6.94
N ILE A 129 8.21 20.71 7.98
CA ILE A 129 9.37 19.84 8.10
C ILE A 129 9.63 19.52 9.57
N LEU A 130 10.05 18.30 9.85
CA LEU A 130 10.51 17.84 11.17
C LEU A 130 11.50 16.68 11.02
N ALA A 131 12.15 16.32 12.13
CA ALA A 131 12.91 15.08 12.25
C ALA A 131 12.55 14.37 13.56
N TYR A 132 12.63 13.04 13.54
CA TYR A 132 12.48 12.21 14.74
C TYR A 132 13.50 11.07 14.75
N ASP A 133 13.80 10.55 15.93
CA ASP A 133 14.67 9.40 16.12
C ASP A 133 13.93 8.10 15.77
N ILE A 134 14.50 7.27 14.90
CA ILE A 134 13.84 6.07 14.37
C ILE A 134 13.58 5.01 15.44
N HIS A 135 14.38 4.94 16.51
CA HIS A 135 14.27 3.90 17.54
C HIS A 135 13.27 4.29 18.63
N SER A 136 13.34 5.52 19.14
CA SER A 136 12.42 6.02 20.17
C SER A 136 11.09 6.51 19.61
N GLY A 137 11.08 7.05 18.39
CA GLY A 137 9.95 7.77 17.78
C GLY A 137 9.75 9.18 18.31
N GLU A 138 10.67 9.68 19.11
CA GLU A 138 10.61 11.01 19.68
C GLU A 138 11.15 12.07 18.71
N LEU A 139 10.56 13.27 18.76
CA LEU A 139 11.03 14.41 17.97
C LEU A 139 12.47 14.78 18.32
N ILE A 140 13.27 15.08 17.31
CA ILE A 140 14.55 15.74 17.48
C ILE A 140 14.26 17.23 17.71
N GLU A 141 14.38 17.65 18.98
CA GLU A 141 13.94 18.99 19.42
C GLU A 141 14.70 20.13 18.72
N ASP A 142 16.00 19.93 18.50
CA ASP A 142 16.90 20.92 17.92
C ASP A 142 16.78 21.03 16.39
N PHE A 143 16.12 20.07 15.71
CA PHE A 143 15.82 20.18 14.28
C PHE A 143 14.57 21.03 14.08
N THR A 144 14.73 22.33 13.85
CA THR A 144 13.64 23.32 13.75
C THR A 144 13.63 24.17 12.48
N PRO A 145 14.02 23.67 11.29
CA PRO A 145 13.82 24.46 10.08
C PRO A 145 12.32 24.76 9.85
N THR A 146 12.04 25.81 9.07
CA THR A 146 10.68 26.21 8.73
C THR A 146 10.54 26.41 7.23
N LEU A 147 9.48 25.84 6.67
CA LEU A 147 9.06 26.07 5.28
C LEU A 147 7.73 26.82 5.29
N ASN A 148 7.58 27.87 4.48
CA ASN A 148 6.33 28.63 4.41
C ASN A 148 5.26 28.01 3.50
N GLY A 149 5.54 26.85 2.90
CA GLY A 149 4.62 26.05 2.10
C GLY A 149 4.94 24.56 2.22
N ALA A 150 4.09 23.69 1.70
CA ALA A 150 4.23 22.26 1.83
C ALA A 150 5.58 21.74 1.30
N GLY A 151 6.25 20.88 2.08
CA GLY A 151 7.32 20.01 1.61
C GLY A 151 6.73 18.80 0.88
N ARG A 152 7.40 18.32 -0.18
CA ARG A 152 6.91 17.21 -1.01
C ARG A 152 7.84 16.01 -1.04
N SER A 153 9.13 16.24 -1.18
CA SER A 153 10.14 15.20 -1.31
C SER A 153 11.44 15.59 -0.63
N LEU A 154 12.22 14.59 -0.29
CA LEU A 154 13.52 14.64 0.36
C LEU A 154 14.51 13.77 -0.41
N ALA A 155 15.75 14.23 -0.54
CA ALA A 155 16.86 13.43 -1.02
C ALA A 155 18.14 13.75 -0.25
N LEU A 156 19.06 12.81 -0.19
CA LEU A 156 20.35 12.95 0.50
C LEU A 156 21.49 12.94 -0.50
N SER A 157 22.52 13.76 -0.26
CA SER A 157 23.77 13.64 -1.00
C SER A 157 24.45 12.29 -0.70
N GLU A 158 25.24 11.77 -1.64
CA GLU A 158 25.92 10.47 -1.45
C GLU A 158 26.88 10.44 -0.25
N ASP A 159 27.45 11.58 0.13
CA ASP A 159 28.31 11.66 1.31
C ASP A 159 27.52 11.73 2.63
N GLY A 160 26.19 11.70 2.56
CA GLY A 160 25.28 11.70 3.70
C GLY A 160 25.20 13.03 4.46
N LYS A 161 25.70 14.14 3.91
CA LYS A 161 25.81 15.40 4.67
C LYS A 161 24.83 16.48 4.25
N THR A 162 24.30 16.42 3.04
CA THR A 162 23.37 17.42 2.51
C THR A 162 22.00 16.82 2.29
N LEU A 163 21.01 17.32 3.03
CA LEU A 163 19.59 17.01 2.83
C LEU A 163 18.97 18.03 1.88
N TYR A 164 18.45 17.57 0.76
CA TYR A 164 17.66 18.38 -0.18
C TYR A 164 16.19 18.24 0.14
N VAL A 165 15.47 19.37 0.08
CA VAL A 165 14.03 19.46 0.38
C VAL A 165 13.34 20.14 -0.79
N ALA A 166 12.40 19.47 -1.40
CA ALA A 166 11.58 19.99 -2.51
C ALA A 166 10.13 20.22 -2.08
N GLY A 167 9.42 21.15 -2.73
CA GLY A 167 8.02 21.38 -2.39
C GLY A 167 7.35 22.57 -3.05
N GLU A 168 6.47 23.22 -2.29
CA GLU A 168 5.61 24.35 -2.69
C GLU A 168 6.00 25.67 -2.00
N PHE A 169 7.00 25.63 -1.14
CA PHE A 169 7.50 26.78 -0.40
C PHE A 169 8.29 27.76 -1.29
N ASP A 170 8.38 29.02 -0.87
CA ASP A 170 9.27 30.02 -1.44
C ASP A 170 10.14 30.72 -0.38
N GLN A 171 10.00 30.32 0.89
CA GLN A 171 10.88 30.73 1.99
C GLN A 171 11.22 29.56 2.89
N VAL A 172 12.46 29.54 3.32
CA VAL A 172 13.04 28.62 4.30
C VAL A 172 13.70 29.44 5.39
N ASN A 173 13.31 29.26 6.66
CA ASN A 173 13.80 30.04 7.81
C ASN A 173 13.68 31.58 7.58
N GLY A 174 12.70 32.01 6.78
CA GLY A 174 12.52 33.41 6.39
C GLY A 174 13.39 33.91 5.25
N GLU A 175 14.33 33.09 4.74
CA GLU A 175 15.11 33.37 3.54
C GLU A 175 14.39 32.87 2.28
N TRP A 176 14.59 33.56 1.16
CA TRP A 176 13.93 33.19 -0.10
C TRP A 176 14.63 31.97 -0.76
N HIS A 177 13.89 30.87 -0.90
CA HIS A 177 14.28 29.63 -1.56
C HIS A 177 13.11 29.07 -2.35
N SER A 178 13.18 29.12 -3.68
CA SER A 178 12.04 28.79 -4.53
C SER A 178 11.93 27.29 -4.81
N ARG A 179 11.11 26.59 -4.04
CA ARG A 179 10.67 25.18 -4.25
C ARG A 179 11.75 24.12 -3.99
N LEU A 180 12.99 24.50 -3.79
CA LEU A 180 14.09 23.59 -3.51
C LEU A 180 15.11 24.27 -2.59
N ALA A 181 15.52 23.58 -1.54
CA ALA A 181 16.51 24.04 -0.59
C ALA A 181 17.45 22.89 -0.20
N ALA A 182 18.61 23.22 0.38
CA ALA A 182 19.57 22.27 0.90
C ALA A 182 19.94 22.61 2.34
N PHE A 183 20.11 21.58 3.17
CA PHE A 183 20.54 21.68 4.57
C PHE A 183 21.78 20.84 4.81
N ASP A 184 22.74 21.38 5.55
CA ASP A 184 23.83 20.60 6.12
C ASP A 184 23.26 19.82 7.34
N VAL A 185 23.22 18.51 7.22
CA VAL A 185 22.78 17.56 8.25
C VAL A 185 23.92 16.73 8.83
N SER A 186 25.16 17.13 8.58
CA SER A 186 26.34 16.49 9.20
C SER A 186 26.37 16.65 10.73
N GLN A 187 25.53 17.54 11.26
CA GLN A 187 25.20 17.73 12.67
C GLN A 187 23.67 17.72 12.82
N ASP A 188 23.16 17.38 13.97
CA ASP A 188 21.74 17.09 14.24
C ASP A 188 20.75 18.26 14.03
N HIS A 189 21.25 19.48 13.75
CA HIS A 189 20.41 20.70 13.75
C HIS A 189 19.86 21.12 12.38
N GLY A 190 20.38 20.58 11.30
CA GLY A 190 19.94 20.95 9.94
C GLY A 190 20.18 22.42 9.60
N THR A 191 21.42 22.79 9.22
CA THR A 191 21.76 24.16 8.88
C THR A 191 21.44 24.46 7.41
N LEU A 192 20.63 25.50 7.14
CA LEU A 192 20.31 25.93 5.78
C LEU A 192 21.57 26.34 5.02
N ILE A 193 21.78 25.80 3.81
CA ILE A 193 22.85 26.17 2.89
C ILE A 193 22.32 27.30 1.99
N SER A 194 22.41 28.56 2.46
CA SER A 194 21.85 29.73 1.77
C SER A 194 22.41 29.96 0.36
N SER A 195 23.62 29.45 0.06
CA SER A 195 24.22 29.52 -1.29
C SER A 195 23.55 28.59 -2.31
N PHE A 196 22.86 27.55 -1.86
CA PHE A 196 22.09 26.65 -2.71
C PHE A 196 20.67 27.20 -2.89
N SER A 197 20.44 27.97 -3.94
CA SER A 197 19.17 28.70 -4.16
C SER A 197 18.69 28.67 -5.61
N PRO A 198 18.46 27.48 -6.21
CA PRO A 198 17.88 27.40 -7.55
C PRO A 198 16.44 27.94 -7.56
N VAL A 199 16.00 28.46 -8.71
CA VAL A 199 14.71 29.13 -8.86
C VAL A 199 13.81 28.35 -9.78
N PHE A 200 12.81 27.69 -9.22
CA PHE A 200 11.77 26.99 -9.98
C PHE A 200 10.50 27.85 -10.12
N SER A 201 9.88 27.82 -11.31
CA SER A 201 8.69 28.63 -11.59
C SER A 201 7.44 28.21 -10.81
N THR A 202 7.36 26.95 -10.38
CA THR A 202 6.30 26.40 -9.49
C THR A 202 6.77 25.07 -8.90
N THR A 203 5.89 24.32 -8.29
CA THR A 203 6.10 23.13 -7.46
C THR A 203 7.12 22.14 -8.04
N VAL A 204 8.08 21.75 -7.22
CA VAL A 204 8.87 20.53 -7.38
C VAL A 204 8.21 19.44 -6.55
N LYS A 205 7.84 18.33 -7.20
CA LYS A 205 7.09 17.24 -6.58
C LYS A 205 8.00 16.17 -6.00
N ASP A 206 9.06 15.86 -6.74
CA ASP A 206 9.99 14.82 -6.35
C ASP A 206 11.42 15.13 -6.84
N ILE A 207 12.41 14.60 -6.12
CA ILE A 207 13.84 14.78 -6.39
C ILE A 207 14.61 13.49 -6.12
N ALA A 208 15.64 13.25 -6.94
CA ALA A 208 16.59 12.16 -6.73
C ALA A 208 18.03 12.67 -6.93
N VAL A 209 18.99 12.09 -6.24
CA VAL A 209 20.41 12.47 -6.31
C VAL A 209 21.25 11.29 -6.72
N ALA A 210 22.16 11.52 -7.69
CA ALA A 210 23.16 10.56 -8.10
C ALA A 210 24.48 11.31 -8.38
N GLY A 211 25.53 11.02 -7.63
CA GLY A 211 26.77 11.78 -7.67
C GLY A 211 26.54 13.26 -7.35
N ASP A 212 27.09 14.14 -8.18
CA ASP A 212 26.84 15.59 -8.11
C ASP A 212 25.66 16.04 -8.98
N THR A 213 24.70 15.13 -9.29
CA THR A 213 23.51 15.48 -10.06
C THR A 213 22.26 15.31 -9.22
N LEU A 214 21.47 16.39 -9.10
CA LEU A 214 20.14 16.39 -8.53
C LEU A 214 19.12 16.48 -9.66
N TYR A 215 18.32 15.44 -9.83
CA TYR A 215 17.19 15.40 -10.76
C TYR A 215 15.94 15.90 -10.05
N ALA A 216 15.11 16.67 -10.76
CA ALA A 216 13.87 17.23 -10.22
C ALA A 216 12.71 17.02 -11.19
N GLY A 217 11.61 16.52 -10.64
CA GLY A 217 10.32 16.36 -11.30
C GLY A 217 9.23 17.24 -10.67
N GLY A 218 8.24 17.70 -11.46
CA GLY A 218 7.16 18.49 -10.87
C GLY A 218 6.19 19.10 -11.86
N TYR A 219 5.75 20.33 -11.56
CA TYR A 219 4.79 21.10 -12.38
C TYR A 219 5.40 22.35 -13.01
N PHE A 220 6.68 22.60 -12.78
CA PHE A 220 7.39 23.76 -13.26
C PHE A 220 7.58 23.78 -14.79
N THR A 221 7.79 24.98 -15.35
CA THR A 221 8.11 25.20 -16.77
C THR A 221 9.42 25.95 -16.98
N LYS A 222 10.02 26.47 -15.89
CA LYS A 222 11.31 27.17 -15.91
C LYS A 222 12.12 26.85 -14.67
N VAL A 223 13.44 26.79 -14.85
CA VAL A 223 14.44 26.72 -13.78
C VAL A 223 15.55 27.75 -14.06
N ASN A 224 15.89 28.56 -13.06
CA ASN A 224 16.88 29.64 -13.17
C ASN A 224 16.65 30.56 -14.42
N GLY A 225 15.35 30.81 -14.73
CA GLY A 225 14.92 31.62 -15.88
C GLY A 225 14.93 30.89 -17.23
N GLN A 226 15.55 29.71 -17.35
CA GLN A 226 15.61 28.91 -18.57
C GLN A 226 14.39 27.95 -18.63
N GLN A 227 13.94 27.65 -19.85
CA GLN A 227 12.83 26.72 -20.06
C GLN A 227 13.24 25.28 -19.67
N ARG A 228 12.49 24.67 -18.80
CA ARG A 228 12.54 23.25 -18.41
C ARG A 228 11.13 22.79 -18.12
N VAL A 229 10.65 21.81 -18.87
CA VAL A 229 9.24 21.43 -18.81
C VAL A 229 9.09 20.20 -17.93
N ARG A 230 8.78 20.41 -16.65
CA ARG A 230 8.50 19.42 -15.60
C ARG A 230 9.66 18.52 -15.19
N LEU A 231 10.78 18.59 -15.89
CA LEU A 231 12.00 17.83 -15.59
C LEU A 231 13.22 18.74 -15.69
N ALA A 232 14.17 18.57 -14.82
CA ALA A 232 15.45 19.27 -14.82
C ALA A 232 16.52 18.46 -14.07
N ALA A 233 17.78 18.69 -14.43
CA ALA A 233 18.92 18.28 -13.63
C ALA A 233 19.75 19.51 -13.21
N LEU A 234 20.23 19.49 -11.99
CA LEU A 234 21.07 20.53 -11.39
C LEU A 234 22.33 19.89 -10.81
N LYS A 235 23.39 20.66 -10.67
CA LYS A 235 24.50 20.25 -9.82
C LYS A 235 24.05 20.23 -8.37
N ALA A 236 24.16 19.09 -7.72
CA ALA A 236 23.75 18.90 -6.34
C ALA A 236 24.55 19.82 -5.41
N SER A 237 25.84 20.03 -5.67
CA SER A 237 26.72 20.88 -4.87
C SER A 237 26.42 22.39 -4.95
N THR A 238 25.83 22.90 -6.05
CA THR A 238 25.70 24.35 -6.30
C THR A 238 24.31 24.83 -6.67
N GLY A 239 23.41 23.95 -7.10
CA GLY A 239 22.10 24.32 -7.67
C GLY A 239 22.17 24.89 -9.10
N GLU A 240 23.34 24.82 -9.77
CA GLU A 240 23.47 25.23 -11.17
C GLU A 240 22.67 24.29 -12.08
N LEU A 241 21.91 24.89 -13.02
CA LEU A 241 21.15 24.14 -13.99
C LEU A 241 22.07 23.46 -15.01
N MET A 242 21.89 22.15 -15.20
CA MET A 242 22.64 21.34 -16.16
C MET A 242 21.94 21.29 -17.52
N ASP A 243 22.70 20.90 -18.55
CA ASP A 243 22.18 20.73 -19.92
C ASP A 243 21.59 19.32 -20.11
N TRP A 244 20.62 18.98 -19.26
CA TRP A 244 19.80 17.78 -19.32
C TRP A 244 18.36 18.22 -19.59
N THR A 245 17.86 17.97 -20.80
CA THR A 245 16.69 18.68 -21.36
C THR A 245 15.50 17.78 -21.65
N ALA A 246 15.26 16.79 -20.81
CA ALA A 246 14.02 16.01 -20.88
C ALA A 246 12.79 16.90 -20.66
N SER A 247 11.68 16.60 -21.35
CA SER A 247 10.41 17.30 -21.19
C SER A 247 9.23 16.33 -21.08
N ALA A 248 8.37 16.55 -20.06
CA ALA A 248 7.13 15.81 -19.87
C ALA A 248 5.93 16.68 -20.27
N GLU A 249 5.10 16.19 -21.19
CA GLU A 249 4.08 16.99 -21.87
C GLU A 249 2.69 16.35 -21.76
N GLY A 250 1.66 17.17 -21.98
CA GLY A 250 0.26 16.75 -21.99
C GLY A 250 -0.65 17.73 -21.25
N PRO A 251 -1.98 17.58 -21.39
CA PRO A 251 -2.94 18.37 -20.63
C PRO A 251 -2.78 18.11 -19.12
N ASN A 252 -2.45 19.14 -18.34
CA ASN A 252 -2.18 19.05 -16.90
C ASN A 252 -1.03 18.10 -16.51
N ALA A 253 -0.08 17.86 -17.42
CA ALA A 253 1.06 16.99 -17.17
C ALA A 253 1.83 17.41 -15.92
N GLN A 254 2.15 16.45 -15.08
CA GLN A 254 3.00 16.56 -13.90
C GLN A 254 3.91 15.34 -13.85
N VAL A 255 5.11 15.52 -13.31
CA VAL A 255 5.97 14.43 -12.85
C VAL A 255 5.75 14.33 -11.33
N TYR A 256 5.28 13.18 -10.87
CA TYR A 256 5.01 12.91 -9.44
C TYR A 256 6.17 12.22 -8.77
N ALA A 257 6.87 11.36 -9.52
CA ALA A 257 7.97 10.55 -9.01
C ALA A 257 9.16 10.57 -9.98
N ILE A 258 10.37 10.56 -9.42
CA ILE A 258 11.64 10.46 -10.13
C ILE A 258 12.65 9.71 -9.27
N ASP A 259 13.34 8.72 -9.87
CA ASP A 259 14.41 8.03 -9.19
C ASP A 259 15.53 7.64 -10.17
N VAL A 260 16.68 7.23 -9.66
CA VAL A 260 17.87 6.94 -10.44
C VAL A 260 18.33 5.51 -10.19
N SER A 261 18.72 4.80 -11.27
CA SER A 261 19.29 3.46 -11.15
C SER A 261 20.53 3.44 -10.25
N PRO A 262 20.79 2.36 -9.48
CA PRO A 262 21.93 2.29 -8.57
C PRO A 262 23.30 2.47 -9.24
N ASP A 263 23.40 2.20 -10.54
CA ASP A 263 24.62 2.43 -11.34
C ASP A 263 24.71 3.87 -11.90
N HIS A 264 23.74 4.74 -11.59
CA HIS A 264 23.61 6.14 -12.03
C HIS A 264 23.49 6.32 -13.55
N SER A 265 23.18 5.27 -14.31
CA SER A 265 23.10 5.34 -15.78
C SER A 265 21.72 5.74 -16.30
N LYS A 266 20.66 5.54 -15.50
CA LYS A 266 19.28 5.74 -15.92
C LYS A 266 18.47 6.52 -14.90
N VAL A 267 17.54 7.33 -15.41
CA VAL A 267 16.53 8.03 -14.60
C VAL A 267 15.16 7.47 -14.98
N VAL A 268 14.41 7.00 -14.00
CA VAL A 268 13.02 6.59 -14.18
C VAL A 268 12.10 7.69 -13.69
N VAL A 269 11.05 8.01 -14.46
CA VAL A 269 10.09 9.07 -14.15
C VAL A 269 8.66 8.56 -14.26
N GLY A 270 7.80 9.00 -13.35
CA GLY A 270 6.38 8.68 -13.29
C GLY A 270 5.52 9.93 -13.13
N GLY A 271 4.29 9.89 -13.66
CA GLY A 271 3.40 11.02 -13.52
C GLY A 271 2.11 10.91 -14.33
N SER A 272 1.46 12.07 -14.57
CA SER A 272 0.24 12.20 -15.36
C SER A 272 0.48 12.68 -16.81
N PHE A 273 1.72 12.77 -17.24
CA PHE A 273 2.08 13.22 -18.60
C PHE A 273 1.70 12.18 -19.65
N SER A 274 1.34 12.67 -20.84
CA SER A 274 0.97 11.78 -21.97
C SER A 274 2.11 11.57 -22.96
N SER A 275 3.22 12.29 -22.82
CA SER A 275 4.43 12.11 -23.64
C SER A 275 5.69 12.62 -22.94
N ILE A 276 6.82 12.00 -23.26
CA ILE A 276 8.18 12.45 -22.90
C ILE A 276 8.95 12.69 -24.18
N ASN A 277 9.63 13.86 -24.28
CA ASN A 277 10.42 14.24 -25.46
C ASN A 277 9.63 14.05 -26.78
N GLY A 278 8.31 14.29 -26.75
CA GLY A 278 7.40 14.09 -27.87
C GLY A 278 6.96 12.64 -28.15
N SER A 279 7.45 11.65 -27.39
CA SER A 279 7.04 10.24 -27.52
C SER A 279 6.00 9.86 -26.48
N SER A 280 5.00 9.06 -26.89
CA SER A 280 4.04 8.40 -26.00
C SER A 280 4.17 6.87 -25.99
N LYS A 281 5.18 6.33 -26.72
CA LYS A 281 5.51 4.88 -26.79
C LYS A 281 7.02 4.68 -26.94
N PRO A 282 7.75 4.50 -25.83
CA PRO A 282 7.36 4.73 -24.45
C PRO A 282 7.14 6.21 -24.14
N GLY A 283 6.63 6.54 -22.94
CA GLY A 283 6.47 7.93 -22.49
C GLY A 283 5.05 8.33 -22.08
N TYR A 284 4.13 7.37 -21.93
CA TYR A 284 2.77 7.62 -21.41
C TYR A 284 2.68 7.26 -19.93
N GLY A 285 2.72 8.27 -19.07
CA GLY A 285 2.68 8.16 -17.62
C GLY A 285 4.01 7.74 -16.96
N MET A 286 4.92 7.16 -17.72
CA MET A 286 6.25 6.78 -17.25
C MET A 286 7.27 6.79 -18.39
N ALA A 287 8.54 6.95 -18.05
CA ALA A 287 9.65 6.85 -18.98
C ALA A 287 10.94 6.44 -18.29
N LEU A 288 11.83 5.82 -19.05
CA LEU A 288 13.22 5.55 -18.69
C LEU A 288 14.10 6.46 -19.56
N LEU A 289 14.99 7.23 -18.94
CA LEU A 289 15.83 8.21 -19.58
C LEU A 289 17.30 7.91 -19.31
N ASP A 290 18.17 8.19 -20.26
CA ASP A 290 19.60 8.21 -20.02
C ASP A 290 19.97 9.36 -19.05
N ALA A 291 20.68 9.04 -17.99
CA ALA A 291 20.99 9.97 -16.91
C ALA A 291 21.92 11.11 -17.34
N THR A 292 22.70 10.93 -18.41
CA THR A 292 23.64 11.93 -18.92
C THR A 292 23.06 12.77 -20.05
N THR A 293 22.36 12.13 -20.98
CA THR A 293 21.93 12.77 -22.26
C THR A 293 20.47 13.17 -22.28
N ALA A 294 19.65 12.70 -21.34
CA ALA A 294 18.19 12.82 -21.34
C ALA A 294 17.50 12.09 -22.51
N GLU A 295 18.20 11.22 -23.22
CA GLU A 295 17.60 10.42 -24.30
C GLU A 295 16.60 9.43 -23.72
N LEU A 296 15.48 9.25 -24.43
CA LEU A 296 14.45 8.29 -24.09
C LEU A 296 14.94 6.87 -24.40
N LEU A 297 14.95 6.01 -23.39
CA LEU A 297 15.36 4.62 -23.50
C LEU A 297 14.16 3.70 -23.78
N PRO A 298 14.39 2.50 -24.34
CA PRO A 298 13.35 1.49 -24.48
C PRO A 298 12.70 1.15 -23.12
N MET A 299 11.38 0.98 -23.11
CA MET A 299 10.60 0.68 -21.90
C MET A 299 9.37 -0.17 -22.25
N PRO A 300 9.55 -1.45 -22.59
CA PRO A 300 8.45 -2.36 -23.00
C PRO A 300 7.29 -2.43 -22.03
N VAL A 301 7.53 -2.32 -20.71
CA VAL A 301 6.45 -2.28 -19.69
C VAL A 301 5.40 -1.20 -19.99
N ASN A 302 5.78 -0.11 -20.68
CA ASN A 302 4.85 0.97 -21.03
C ASN A 302 3.84 0.58 -22.13
N ASP A 303 3.98 -0.57 -22.79
CA ASP A 303 2.93 -1.17 -23.62
C ASP A 303 1.88 -1.93 -22.81
N ALA A 304 2.31 -2.57 -21.71
CA ALA A 304 1.44 -3.30 -20.79
C ALA A 304 0.75 -2.37 -19.76
N VAL A 305 1.50 -1.42 -19.17
CA VAL A 305 1.01 -0.47 -18.18
C VAL A 305 0.94 0.93 -18.80
N ARG A 306 -0.26 1.45 -18.92
CA ARG A 306 -0.54 2.78 -19.49
C ARG A 306 -1.44 3.56 -18.54
N VAL A 307 -0.84 4.47 -17.77
CA VAL A 307 -1.55 5.23 -16.74
C VAL A 307 -1.10 6.69 -16.82
N ALA A 308 -1.96 7.56 -17.33
CA ALA A 308 -1.71 9.00 -17.44
C ALA A 308 -3.02 9.77 -17.62
N GLY A 309 -2.94 11.08 -17.71
CA GLY A 309 -4.07 11.94 -18.03
C GLY A 309 -4.50 12.84 -16.86
N GLN A 310 -5.73 13.31 -16.90
CA GLN A 310 -6.21 14.27 -15.90
C GLN A 310 -6.58 13.64 -14.55
N LYS A 311 -6.86 12.35 -14.56
CA LYS A 311 -7.42 11.62 -13.41
C LYS A 311 -6.66 10.33 -13.08
N ALA A 312 -5.50 10.14 -13.71
CA ALA A 312 -4.68 8.96 -13.50
C ALA A 312 -3.19 9.32 -13.58
N ALA A 313 -2.36 8.65 -12.81
CA ALA A 313 -0.92 8.83 -12.86
C ALA A 313 -0.16 7.64 -12.27
N VAL A 314 1.09 7.50 -12.68
CA VAL A 314 2.11 6.81 -11.89
C VAL A 314 2.52 7.77 -10.78
N PHE A 315 2.37 7.34 -9.51
CA PHE A 315 2.42 8.26 -8.36
C PHE A 315 3.72 8.19 -7.57
N ASP A 316 4.25 6.99 -7.32
CA ASP A 316 5.50 6.76 -6.59
C ASP A 316 6.39 5.78 -7.36
N ILE A 317 7.69 5.91 -7.17
CA ILE A 317 8.72 5.03 -7.73
C ILE A 317 9.71 4.70 -6.63
N ALA A 318 10.14 3.44 -6.61
CA ALA A 318 11.26 2.96 -5.82
C ALA A 318 12.16 2.09 -6.69
N VAL A 319 13.43 1.99 -6.36
CA VAL A 319 14.43 1.28 -7.15
C VAL A 319 15.23 0.28 -6.33
N ASP A 320 15.70 -0.78 -6.98
CA ASP A 320 16.72 -1.70 -6.47
C ASP A 320 17.73 -2.07 -7.57
N ASP A 321 18.69 -2.94 -7.26
CA ASP A 321 19.67 -3.41 -8.23
C ASP A 321 19.03 -4.17 -9.41
N ALA A 322 17.86 -4.76 -9.22
CA ALA A 322 17.17 -5.57 -10.23
C ALA A 322 16.26 -4.76 -11.15
N GLY A 323 15.83 -3.57 -10.73
CA GLY A 323 14.90 -2.76 -11.52
C GLY A 323 14.20 -1.67 -10.72
N PHE A 324 13.02 -1.29 -11.17
CA PHE A 324 12.20 -0.28 -10.52
C PHE A 324 10.78 -0.79 -10.26
N TYR A 325 10.17 -0.20 -9.25
CA TYR A 325 8.81 -0.45 -8.80
C TYR A 325 8.02 0.84 -8.94
N ALA A 326 6.77 0.75 -9.31
CA ALA A 326 5.94 1.94 -9.39
C ALA A 326 4.50 1.66 -9.00
N THR A 327 3.82 2.70 -8.51
CA THR A 327 2.40 2.68 -8.14
C THR A 327 1.57 3.47 -9.12
N ALA A 328 0.30 3.11 -9.21
CA ALA A 328 -0.66 3.76 -10.09
C ALA A 328 -1.98 4.04 -9.39
N TYR A 329 -2.58 5.19 -9.70
CA TYR A 329 -3.95 5.51 -9.34
C TYR A 329 -4.77 5.89 -10.58
N SER A 330 -6.09 5.65 -10.52
CA SER A 330 -6.99 6.03 -11.61
C SER A 330 -8.40 6.34 -11.09
N ALA A 331 -8.84 7.57 -11.23
CA ALA A 331 -10.21 7.99 -10.98
C ALA A 331 -11.07 7.94 -12.26
N VAL A 332 -10.67 7.16 -13.26
CA VAL A 332 -11.38 6.98 -14.54
C VAL A 332 -11.75 5.52 -14.74
N GLY A 333 -13.04 5.24 -14.80
CA GLY A 333 -13.53 3.94 -15.21
C GLY A 333 -13.39 3.67 -16.72
N ARG A 334 -12.32 4.14 -17.38
CA ARG A 334 -12.10 4.00 -18.81
C ARG A 334 -10.69 3.52 -19.12
N LEU A 335 -10.60 2.50 -19.95
CA LEU A 335 -9.37 1.92 -20.47
C LEU A 335 -8.49 2.88 -21.30
N ASP A 336 -9.05 4.02 -21.75
CA ASP A 336 -8.39 4.93 -22.68
C ASP A 336 -7.27 5.76 -22.01
N GLU A 337 -7.39 6.06 -20.71
CA GLU A 337 -6.45 6.89 -19.96
C GLU A 337 -5.61 6.09 -18.96
N ALA A 338 -6.15 4.98 -18.43
CA ALA A 338 -5.46 4.13 -17.46
C ALA A 338 -5.96 2.69 -17.51
N ASN A 339 -5.04 1.75 -17.28
CA ASN A 339 -5.32 0.32 -17.24
C ASN A 339 -4.72 -0.38 -16.02
N LEU A 340 -4.37 0.36 -14.99
CA LEU A 340 -3.88 -0.16 -13.72
C LEU A 340 -4.23 0.78 -12.56
N GLU A 341 -4.79 0.24 -11.50
CA GLU A 341 -4.73 0.70 -10.12
C GLU A 341 -3.97 -0.37 -9.35
N GLY A 342 -2.91 -0.01 -8.63
CA GLY A 342 -2.04 -0.97 -7.98
C GLY A 342 -0.57 -0.68 -8.20
N ALA A 343 0.25 -1.72 -8.30
CA ALA A 343 1.69 -1.60 -8.43
C ALA A 343 2.27 -2.52 -9.52
N PHE A 344 3.50 -2.25 -9.94
CA PHE A 344 4.23 -3.12 -10.83
C PHE A 344 5.74 -3.03 -10.60
N LYS A 345 6.45 -4.07 -11.04
CA LYS A 345 7.91 -4.11 -11.12
C LYS A 345 8.35 -4.29 -12.57
N ALA A 346 9.35 -3.52 -12.98
CA ALA A 346 10.06 -3.73 -14.24
C ALA A 346 11.58 -3.80 -14.01
N ASP A 347 12.29 -4.51 -14.86
CA ASP A 347 13.74 -4.56 -14.82
C ASP A 347 14.37 -3.30 -15.45
N TRP A 348 15.70 -3.17 -15.36
CA TRP A 348 16.43 -2.03 -15.95
C TRP A 348 16.52 -2.04 -17.49
N ASN A 349 15.96 -3.05 -18.17
CA ASN A 349 15.69 -3.03 -19.61
C ASN A 349 14.27 -2.54 -19.92
N GLY A 350 13.48 -2.22 -18.87
CA GLY A 350 12.09 -1.81 -18.96
C GLY A 350 11.11 -2.96 -19.21
N GLU A 351 11.54 -4.21 -19.04
CA GLU A 351 10.67 -5.38 -19.18
C GLU A 351 9.82 -5.58 -17.92
N LEU A 352 8.53 -5.88 -18.10
CA LEU A 352 7.62 -6.15 -16.98
C LEU A 352 8.00 -7.45 -16.27
N VAL A 353 8.22 -7.38 -14.95
CA VAL A 353 8.49 -8.54 -14.09
C VAL A 353 7.19 -9.07 -13.48
N TRP A 354 6.40 -8.19 -12.87
CA TRP A 354 5.08 -8.51 -12.31
C TRP A 354 4.18 -7.28 -12.21
N LEU A 355 2.87 -7.54 -12.17
CA LEU A 355 1.79 -6.60 -11.91
C LEU A 355 1.06 -6.99 -10.64
N GLU A 356 0.68 -6.03 -9.82
CA GLU A 356 -0.24 -6.17 -8.69
C GLU A 356 -1.49 -5.32 -9.00
N PRO A 357 -2.56 -5.93 -9.50
CA PRO A 357 -3.75 -5.24 -9.98
C PRO A 357 -4.89 -5.25 -8.96
N CYS A 358 -4.62 -5.02 -7.68
CA CYS A 358 -5.67 -4.78 -6.71
C CYS A 358 -6.38 -3.47 -7.04
N HIS A 359 -7.70 -3.51 -7.16
CA HIS A 359 -8.48 -2.31 -7.42
C HIS A 359 -8.41 -1.34 -6.24
N GLY A 360 -8.27 -0.06 -6.53
CA GLY A 360 -8.08 1.03 -5.60
C GLY A 360 -6.71 1.69 -5.73
N ASP A 361 -6.68 3.01 -5.58
CA ASP A 361 -5.46 3.80 -5.78
C ASP A 361 -4.32 3.34 -4.88
N THR A 362 -3.15 3.14 -5.44
CA THR A 362 -1.91 2.86 -4.72
C THR A 362 -0.98 4.05 -4.84
N TYR A 363 -0.51 4.58 -3.69
CA TYR A 363 0.24 5.83 -3.63
C TYR A 363 1.72 5.64 -3.29
N GLY A 364 2.08 4.72 -2.39
CA GLY A 364 3.45 4.50 -1.97
C GLY A 364 3.89 3.04 -2.11
N ILE A 365 5.18 2.83 -2.38
CA ILE A 365 5.78 1.51 -2.54
C ILE A 365 7.19 1.46 -1.95
N ALA A 366 7.49 0.41 -1.20
CA ALA A 366 8.83 0.16 -0.66
C ALA A 366 9.20 -1.31 -0.82
N PRO A 367 10.18 -1.64 -1.66
CA PRO A 367 10.64 -3.00 -1.84
C PRO A 367 11.71 -3.39 -0.81
N THR A 368 11.73 -4.68 -0.46
CA THR A 368 12.88 -5.40 0.09
C THR A 368 13.26 -6.52 -0.86
N GLN A 369 14.29 -7.27 -0.54
CA GLN A 369 14.67 -8.43 -1.34
C GLN A 369 13.52 -9.46 -1.45
N GLU A 370 12.75 -9.67 -0.39
CA GLU A 370 11.73 -10.71 -0.30
C GLU A 370 10.30 -10.19 -0.41
N MET A 371 10.05 -8.95 0.02
CA MET A 371 8.73 -8.37 0.17
C MET A 371 8.62 -7.01 -0.50
N VAL A 372 7.39 -6.63 -0.80
CA VAL A 372 7.02 -5.28 -1.24
C VAL A 372 5.88 -4.78 -0.37
N TYR A 373 6.04 -3.58 0.19
CA TYR A 373 5.04 -2.89 1.00
C TYR A 373 4.37 -1.81 0.17
N THR A 374 3.05 -1.75 0.20
CA THR A 374 2.28 -0.73 -0.51
C THR A 374 1.32 -0.01 0.43
N VAL A 375 1.04 1.25 0.15
CA VAL A 375 0.02 2.05 0.82
C VAL A 375 -0.91 2.69 -0.19
N GLY A 376 -2.20 2.73 0.16
CA GLY A 376 -3.24 3.23 -0.74
C GLY A 376 -4.65 3.01 -0.18
N HIS A 377 -5.57 2.51 -0.99
CA HIS A 377 -6.90 2.09 -0.53
C HIS A 377 -7.45 0.91 -1.34
N ALA A 378 -6.67 -0.16 -1.47
CA ALA A 378 -7.10 -1.36 -2.17
C ALA A 378 -8.44 -1.88 -1.62
N HIS A 379 -9.36 -2.27 -2.51
CA HIS A 379 -10.69 -2.79 -2.11
C HIS A 379 -11.03 -4.13 -2.76
N SER A 380 -10.30 -4.59 -3.77
CA SER A 380 -10.48 -5.90 -4.37
C SER A 380 -9.19 -6.42 -5.01
N CYS A 381 -8.74 -7.59 -4.56
CA CYS A 381 -7.59 -8.31 -5.13
C CYS A 381 -8.01 -9.67 -5.73
N GLU A 382 -9.27 -9.81 -6.16
CA GLU A 382 -9.81 -11.10 -6.64
C GLU A 382 -9.08 -11.66 -7.86
N THR A 383 -8.53 -10.80 -8.71
CA THR A 383 -7.77 -11.22 -9.90
C THR A 383 -6.49 -11.97 -9.56
N ILE A 384 -5.98 -11.79 -8.34
CA ILE A 384 -4.81 -12.48 -7.79
C ILE A 384 -5.18 -13.40 -6.61
N TYR A 385 -6.41 -13.90 -6.58
CA TYR A 385 -6.96 -14.82 -5.57
C TYR A 385 -7.05 -14.23 -4.16
N GLY A 386 -6.93 -12.90 -4.02
CA GLY A 386 -7.06 -12.18 -2.78
C GLY A 386 -8.50 -11.84 -2.41
N PHE A 387 -8.68 -10.85 -1.53
CA PHE A 387 -9.98 -10.43 -1.02
C PHE A 387 -10.88 -9.85 -2.11
N PRO A 388 -12.19 -10.18 -2.06
CA PRO A 388 -13.20 -9.56 -2.90
C PRO A 388 -13.54 -8.15 -2.39
N ASN A 389 -14.31 -7.42 -3.19
CA ASN A 389 -14.90 -6.16 -2.74
C ASN A 389 -15.89 -6.43 -1.60
N MET A 390 -15.46 -6.18 -0.37
CA MET A 390 -16.26 -6.40 0.83
C MET A 390 -16.95 -5.11 1.26
N PRO A 391 -18.28 -5.13 1.51
CA PRO A 391 -18.98 -3.96 2.00
C PRO A 391 -18.62 -3.70 3.47
N GLU A 392 -18.30 -2.46 3.77
CA GLU A 392 -18.25 -1.93 5.14
C GLU A 392 -19.54 -1.14 5.40
N VAL A 393 -20.24 -1.43 6.50
CA VAL A 393 -21.44 -0.67 6.88
C VAL A 393 -21.02 0.51 7.74
N ARG A 394 -21.05 1.71 7.17
CA ARG A 394 -20.82 2.98 7.86
C ARG A 394 -22.15 3.68 8.18
N LYS A 395 -22.10 4.75 8.97
CA LYS A 395 -23.30 5.53 9.35
C LYS A 395 -24.03 6.18 8.17
N ASP A 396 -23.30 6.43 7.09
CA ASP A 396 -23.78 7.06 5.85
C ASP A 396 -24.12 6.04 4.74
N GLY A 397 -24.00 4.73 5.02
CA GLY A 397 -24.35 3.65 4.10
C GLY A 397 -23.25 2.62 3.91
N PRO A 398 -23.44 1.66 3.01
CA PRO A 398 -22.42 0.69 2.66
C PRO A 398 -21.32 1.34 1.82
N HIS A 399 -20.06 1.14 2.22
CA HIS A 399 -18.85 1.53 1.49
C HIS A 399 -17.98 0.31 1.25
N PRO A 400 -17.07 0.32 0.28
CA PRO A 400 -16.01 -0.69 0.18
C PRO A 400 -15.14 -0.69 1.45
N LEU A 401 -14.73 -1.86 1.89
CA LEU A 401 -13.72 -2.00 2.93
C LEU A 401 -12.34 -1.76 2.30
N TYR A 402 -11.74 -0.64 2.61
CA TYR A 402 -10.42 -0.30 2.10
C TYR A 402 -9.31 -0.90 2.94
N VAL A 403 -8.39 -1.63 2.29
CA VAL A 403 -7.11 -2.06 2.87
C VAL A 403 -6.07 -0.99 2.52
N ARG A 404 -5.55 -0.32 3.55
CA ARG A 404 -4.76 0.91 3.35
C ARG A 404 -3.26 0.70 3.38
N ALA A 405 -2.82 -0.45 3.87
CA ALA A 405 -1.44 -0.90 3.85
C ALA A 405 -1.41 -2.41 3.66
N MET A 406 -0.53 -2.89 2.81
CA MET A 406 -0.41 -4.30 2.43
C MET A 406 1.05 -4.67 2.21
N ALA A 407 1.32 -5.98 2.29
CA ALA A 407 2.57 -6.58 1.86
C ALA A 407 2.32 -7.65 0.81
N PHE A 408 3.27 -7.78 -0.10
CA PHE A 408 3.32 -8.81 -1.14
C PHE A 408 4.70 -9.45 -1.16
N THR A 409 4.80 -10.68 -1.67
CA THR A 409 6.09 -11.26 -2.04
C THR A 409 6.74 -10.40 -3.14
N ASN A 410 8.08 -10.32 -3.18
CA ASN A 410 8.78 -9.63 -4.28
C ASN A 410 9.13 -10.60 -5.41
N SER A 411 8.19 -11.46 -5.80
CA SER A 411 8.38 -12.49 -6.83
C SER A 411 7.11 -12.69 -7.69
N PRO A 412 7.27 -13.10 -8.97
CA PRO A 412 6.15 -13.34 -9.90
C PRO A 412 5.50 -14.71 -9.66
N ASP A 413 4.93 -14.94 -8.46
CA ASP A 413 4.52 -16.25 -7.96
C ASP A 413 3.27 -16.81 -8.64
N ILE A 414 2.32 -15.95 -8.98
CA ILE A 414 1.02 -16.36 -9.52
C ILE A 414 0.77 -15.75 -10.91
N THR A 415 -0.27 -16.24 -11.58
CA THR A 415 -0.74 -15.67 -12.86
C THR A 415 -2.09 -15.03 -12.62
N ILE A 416 -2.22 -13.77 -13.05
CA ILE A 416 -3.47 -13.00 -12.94
C ILE A 416 -4.54 -13.71 -13.74
N ARG A 417 -5.67 -14.02 -13.09
CA ARG A 417 -6.81 -14.67 -13.74
C ARG A 417 -7.72 -13.65 -14.42
N HIS A 418 -8.43 -14.11 -15.46
CA HIS A 418 -9.49 -13.32 -16.07
C HIS A 418 -10.71 -13.31 -15.14
N GLN A 419 -11.26 -12.15 -14.86
CA GLN A 419 -12.38 -12.00 -13.94
C GLN A 419 -13.64 -11.38 -14.58
N GLY A 420 -13.53 -10.86 -15.79
CA GLY A 420 -14.64 -10.14 -16.43
C GLY A 420 -14.90 -8.76 -15.79
N VAL A 421 -16.15 -8.36 -15.71
CA VAL A 421 -16.56 -7.10 -15.07
C VAL A 421 -16.77 -7.35 -13.59
N VAL A 422 -15.97 -6.71 -12.72
CA VAL A 422 -16.13 -6.71 -11.27
C VAL A 422 -16.59 -5.32 -10.85
N ASP A 423 -17.74 -5.24 -10.17
CA ASP A 423 -18.33 -4.00 -9.63
C ASP A 423 -18.45 -2.84 -10.64
N GLY A 424 -18.62 -3.17 -11.94
CA GLY A 424 -18.69 -2.16 -13.00
C GLY A 424 -17.33 -1.75 -13.56
N TYR A 425 -16.23 -2.22 -12.99
CA TYR A 425 -14.90 -2.10 -13.57
C TYR A 425 -14.68 -3.20 -14.60
N GLN A 426 -14.23 -2.82 -15.80
CA GLN A 426 -13.82 -3.79 -16.80
C GLN A 426 -12.51 -4.44 -16.34
N ASP A 427 -12.34 -5.72 -16.70
CA ASP A 427 -11.01 -6.35 -16.65
C ASP A 427 -10.05 -5.50 -17.48
N TRP A 428 -9.06 -4.90 -16.81
CA TRP A 428 -8.11 -3.97 -17.43
C TRP A 428 -7.06 -4.67 -18.29
N SER A 429 -7.40 -5.84 -18.83
CA SER A 429 -6.51 -6.63 -19.70
C SER A 429 -5.19 -7.04 -19.03
N THR A 430 -5.18 -7.15 -17.71
CA THR A 430 -4.02 -7.62 -16.94
C THR A 430 -3.94 -9.15 -16.87
N SER A 431 -4.98 -9.85 -17.32
CA SER A 431 -5.06 -11.31 -17.35
C SER A 431 -3.86 -11.94 -18.06
N GLY A 432 -3.29 -12.97 -17.46
CA GLY A 432 -2.15 -13.71 -18.00
C GLY A 432 -0.77 -13.16 -17.63
N TYR A 433 -0.66 -11.93 -17.13
CA TYR A 433 0.59 -11.43 -16.56
C TYR A 433 0.90 -12.10 -15.22
N LYS A 434 2.14 -12.03 -14.81
CA LYS A 434 2.59 -12.51 -13.50
C LYS A 434 2.27 -11.48 -12.42
N SER A 435 2.01 -11.97 -11.20
CA SER A 435 1.73 -11.16 -10.02
C SER A 435 2.45 -11.71 -8.79
N PRO A 436 2.81 -10.85 -7.83
CA PRO A 436 3.20 -11.30 -6.52
C PRO A 436 2.01 -11.89 -5.75
N THR A 437 2.28 -12.58 -4.65
CA THR A 437 1.27 -13.12 -3.74
C THR A 437 1.09 -12.19 -2.53
N ILE A 438 -0.15 -12.01 -2.09
CA ILE A 438 -0.45 -11.23 -0.88
C ILE A 438 0.18 -11.93 0.34
N VAL A 439 0.81 -11.17 1.22
CA VAL A 439 1.33 -11.61 2.52
C VAL A 439 0.38 -11.17 3.62
N GLY A 440 0.17 -12.00 4.64
CA GLY A 440 -0.72 -11.71 5.77
C GLY A 440 -0.18 -10.58 6.66
N TRP A 441 -0.20 -9.34 6.17
CA TRP A 441 0.20 -8.13 6.88
C TRP A 441 -0.71 -6.96 6.48
N TYR A 442 -1.59 -6.56 7.41
CA TYR A 442 -2.69 -5.62 7.15
C TYR A 442 -2.84 -4.59 8.27
N PRO A 443 -1.89 -3.67 8.46
CA PRO A 443 -2.06 -2.57 9.42
C PRO A 443 -3.33 -1.78 9.12
N ASP A 444 -4.08 -1.43 10.16
CA ASP A 444 -5.31 -0.66 10.03
C ASP A 444 -5.04 0.83 10.23
N LEU A 445 -5.18 1.60 9.16
CA LEU A 445 -4.99 3.04 9.17
C LEU A 445 -6.34 3.74 8.95
N GLN A 446 -6.79 4.53 9.93
CA GLN A 446 -7.98 5.34 9.75
C GLN A 446 -7.67 6.59 8.93
N ALA A 447 -8.40 6.76 7.82
CA ALA A 447 -8.22 7.91 6.93
C ALA A 447 -8.44 9.25 7.63
N GLY A 448 -7.61 10.23 7.27
CA GLY A 448 -7.79 11.63 7.62
C GLY A 448 -8.69 12.37 6.63
N THR A 449 -8.81 13.67 6.85
CA THR A 449 -9.66 14.57 6.02
C THR A 449 -8.94 15.84 5.60
N LYS A 450 -7.63 15.95 5.87
CA LYS A 450 -6.87 17.20 5.62
C LYS A 450 -6.83 17.55 4.13
N THR A 451 -6.63 16.56 3.26
CA THR A 451 -6.64 16.76 1.81
C THR A 451 -8.04 16.82 1.21
N GLY A 452 -9.06 16.36 1.93
CA GLY A 452 -10.43 16.16 1.44
C GLY A 452 -10.60 14.89 0.59
N MET A 453 -9.56 14.08 0.44
CA MET A 453 -9.58 12.85 -0.36
C MET A 453 -9.85 11.60 0.47
N SER A 454 -9.92 11.71 1.79
CA SER A 454 -10.17 10.60 2.73
C SER A 454 -9.16 9.45 2.59
N GLN A 455 -7.89 9.79 2.37
CA GLN A 455 -6.80 8.83 2.29
C GLN A 455 -6.10 8.65 3.65
N ALA A 456 -5.24 7.63 3.75
CA ALA A 456 -4.47 7.38 4.97
C ALA A 456 -2.98 7.69 4.75
N ALA A 457 -2.22 6.75 4.20
CA ALA A 457 -0.81 6.92 3.92
C ALA A 457 -0.56 7.25 2.45
N TYR A 458 0.47 8.06 2.18
CA TYR A 458 0.91 8.46 0.85
C TYR A 458 2.32 7.96 0.53
N LYS A 459 3.16 7.73 1.54
CA LYS A 459 4.51 7.20 1.38
C LYS A 459 4.75 6.09 2.39
N VAL A 460 5.47 5.07 1.97
CA VAL A 460 6.01 3.99 2.79
C VAL A 460 7.50 3.85 2.52
N ASP A 461 8.29 3.62 3.56
CA ASP A 461 9.68 3.25 3.48
C ASP A 461 9.95 2.02 4.35
N VAL A 462 11.00 1.29 4.03
CA VAL A 462 11.40 0.10 4.77
C VAL A 462 12.89 0.12 5.07
N THR A 463 13.22 -0.24 6.29
CA THR A 463 14.62 -0.45 6.73
C THR A 463 14.77 -1.88 7.25
N ASP A 464 15.96 -2.28 7.64
CA ASP A 464 16.16 -3.60 8.26
C ASP A 464 15.38 -3.79 9.57
N GLU A 465 14.89 -2.71 10.21
CA GLU A 465 14.24 -2.75 11.52
C GLU A 465 12.78 -2.30 11.51
N TYR A 466 12.38 -1.47 10.54
CA TYR A 466 11.06 -0.82 10.55
C TYR A 466 10.45 -0.72 9.15
N VAL A 467 9.12 -0.83 9.11
CA VAL A 467 8.29 -0.24 8.05
C VAL A 467 7.76 1.09 8.58
N LEU A 468 7.97 2.16 7.82
CA LEU A 468 7.57 3.52 8.17
C LEU A 468 6.55 4.04 7.18
N MET A 469 5.50 4.69 7.67
CA MET A 469 4.48 5.28 6.80
C MET A 469 4.17 6.71 7.21
N VAL A 470 3.95 7.55 6.21
CA VAL A 470 3.48 8.91 6.42
C VAL A 470 2.28 9.23 5.55
N GLY A 471 1.41 10.13 6.04
CA GLY A 471 0.19 10.50 5.35
C GLY A 471 -0.69 11.47 6.11
N GLU A 472 -2.02 11.29 6.00
CA GLU A 472 -3.03 12.06 6.72
C GLU A 472 -3.88 11.23 7.68
N PHE A 473 -3.54 9.93 7.90
CA PHE A 473 -4.27 9.08 8.84
C PHE A 473 -4.30 9.67 10.25
N ILE A 474 -5.33 9.31 11.02
CA ILE A 474 -5.58 9.82 12.38
C ILE A 474 -5.45 8.77 13.47
N GLU A 475 -5.53 7.49 13.10
CA GLU A 475 -5.35 6.33 13.97
C GLU A 475 -4.57 5.25 13.23
N ALA A 476 -3.81 4.44 13.97
CA ALA A 476 -3.17 3.22 13.52
C ALA A 476 -3.51 2.10 14.50
N ASP A 477 -4.16 1.03 14.00
CA ASP A 477 -4.59 -0.14 14.77
C ASP A 477 -5.31 0.23 16.08
N GLY A 478 -6.30 1.12 15.97
CA GLY A 478 -7.14 1.59 17.07
C GLY A 478 -6.44 2.50 18.08
N LYS A 479 -5.20 2.93 17.82
CA LYS A 479 -4.46 3.89 18.66
C LYS A 479 -4.43 5.25 17.99
N ILE A 480 -4.54 6.32 18.80
CA ILE A 480 -4.32 7.68 18.30
C ILE A 480 -2.89 7.80 17.78
N GLN A 481 -2.76 7.95 16.48
CA GLN A 481 -1.49 8.09 15.79
C GLN A 481 -1.73 8.87 14.49
N GLN A 482 -1.25 10.12 14.42
CA GLN A 482 -1.58 10.99 13.30
C GLN A 482 -0.38 11.28 12.41
N GLY A 483 -0.51 10.89 11.15
CA GLY A 483 0.34 11.31 10.03
C GLY A 483 1.69 10.63 9.92
N ILE A 484 2.22 10.01 10.97
CA ILE A 484 3.50 9.30 11.02
C ILE A 484 3.35 8.03 11.85
N VAL A 485 3.83 6.88 11.37
CA VAL A 485 3.79 5.61 12.10
C VAL A 485 4.99 4.73 11.76
N ARG A 486 5.43 3.91 12.74
CA ARG A 486 6.49 2.90 12.60
C ARG A 486 5.96 1.54 13.02
N TYR A 487 6.29 0.52 12.23
CA TYR A 487 6.00 -0.90 12.52
C TYR A 487 7.34 -1.63 12.64
N PRO A 488 7.64 -2.27 13.79
CA PRO A 488 8.95 -2.86 14.02
C PRO A 488 9.09 -4.24 13.36
N LYS A 489 10.34 -4.64 13.14
CA LYS A 489 10.66 -6.03 12.81
C LYS A 489 10.18 -6.93 13.95
N ARG A 490 9.58 -8.08 13.60
CA ARG A 490 8.86 -8.97 14.51
C ARG A 490 9.66 -9.46 15.72
N ALA A 491 10.95 -9.72 15.57
CA ALA A 491 11.76 -10.37 16.60
C ALA A 491 11.74 -9.64 17.95
N GLY A 492 11.06 -10.22 18.95
CA GLY A 492 10.96 -9.70 20.31
C GLY A 492 10.04 -8.49 20.50
N GLN A 493 9.26 -8.14 19.48
CA GLN A 493 8.29 -7.04 19.52
C GLN A 493 6.86 -7.57 19.75
N PRO A 494 5.96 -6.75 20.31
CA PRO A 494 4.55 -7.10 20.41
C PRO A 494 3.93 -7.27 19.01
N THR A 495 3.02 -8.25 18.89
CA THR A 495 2.15 -8.46 17.73
C THR A 495 0.72 -8.08 18.09
N LEU A 496 -0.15 -8.00 17.10
CA LEU A 496 -1.58 -7.84 17.35
C LEU A 496 -2.20 -9.20 17.75
N PRO A 497 -3.29 -9.21 18.53
CA PRO A 497 -3.99 -10.46 18.83
C PRO A 497 -4.84 -10.91 17.64
N PRO A 498 -5.20 -12.20 17.57
CA PRO A 498 -6.19 -12.67 16.60
C PRO A 498 -7.47 -11.84 16.64
N GLU A 499 -8.04 -11.58 15.47
CA GLU A 499 -9.22 -10.72 15.32
C GLU A 499 -10.51 -11.40 15.82
N GLY A 500 -11.46 -10.60 16.31
CA GLY A 500 -12.77 -11.06 16.74
C GLY A 500 -12.89 -11.30 18.25
N LYS A 501 -13.88 -12.10 18.63
CA LYS A 501 -14.24 -12.39 20.02
C LYS A 501 -14.65 -13.86 20.14
N ALA A 502 -14.79 -14.35 21.39
CA ALA A 502 -15.24 -15.71 21.68
C ALA A 502 -16.52 -16.10 20.91
N GLU A 503 -17.48 -15.18 20.83
CA GLU A 503 -18.77 -15.41 20.18
C GLU A 503 -18.64 -15.61 18.67
N THR A 504 -17.65 -14.98 18.02
CA THR A 504 -17.44 -15.12 16.56
C THR A 504 -16.91 -16.50 16.18
N LEU A 505 -16.23 -17.20 17.09
CA LEU A 505 -15.78 -18.58 16.87
C LEU A 505 -16.95 -19.58 16.83
N ALA A 506 -18.11 -19.24 17.40
CA ALA A 506 -19.34 -20.05 17.38
C ALA A 506 -19.14 -21.53 17.74
N ALA A 507 -18.24 -21.82 18.70
CA ALA A 507 -17.83 -23.19 19.07
C ALA A 507 -18.99 -24.02 19.60
N LYS A 508 -19.14 -25.25 19.05
CA LYS A 508 -20.19 -26.21 19.41
C LYS A 508 -19.59 -27.59 19.55
N ALA A 509 -20.00 -28.32 20.61
CA ALA A 509 -19.59 -29.70 20.88
C ALA A 509 -20.74 -30.66 20.63
N GLU A 510 -20.49 -31.73 19.88
CA GLU A 510 -21.46 -32.79 19.60
C GLU A 510 -20.83 -34.17 19.84
N ALA A 511 -21.49 -34.99 20.67
CA ALA A 511 -21.04 -36.36 20.92
C ALA A 511 -21.42 -37.28 19.74
N THR A 512 -20.47 -38.05 19.27
CA THR A 512 -20.67 -39.01 18.17
C THR A 512 -21.17 -40.36 18.69
N ALA A 513 -21.72 -41.18 17.81
CA ALA A 513 -22.17 -42.55 18.16
C ALA A 513 -21.00 -43.47 18.59
N SER A 514 -19.77 -43.16 18.19
CA SER A 514 -18.56 -43.88 18.60
C SER A 514 -18.04 -43.48 19.98
N GLY A 515 -18.56 -42.39 20.57
CA GLY A 515 -18.14 -41.87 21.88
C GLY A 515 -17.02 -40.85 21.82
N SER A 516 -16.63 -40.38 20.64
CA SER A 516 -15.81 -39.16 20.47
C SER A 516 -16.68 -37.91 20.55
N VAL A 517 -16.05 -36.76 20.72
CA VAL A 517 -16.73 -35.47 20.63
C VAL A 517 -16.12 -34.67 19.48
N ASP A 518 -16.98 -34.22 18.58
CA ASP A 518 -16.62 -33.30 17.51
C ASP A 518 -16.93 -31.87 17.98
N VAL A 519 -15.91 -30.99 17.97
CA VAL A 519 -16.08 -29.58 18.30
C VAL A 519 -15.90 -28.79 17.02
N SER A 520 -17.01 -28.29 16.47
CA SER A 520 -17.06 -27.44 15.30
C SER A 520 -16.94 -25.97 15.68
N PHE A 521 -16.27 -25.18 14.85
CA PHE A 521 -16.10 -23.74 15.06
C PHE A 521 -15.87 -23.01 13.72
N THR A 522 -16.07 -21.69 13.72
CA THR A 522 -15.64 -20.81 12.64
C THR A 522 -14.23 -20.32 12.94
N ALA A 523 -13.33 -20.37 11.96
CA ALA A 523 -11.99 -19.84 12.10
C ALA A 523 -12.00 -18.31 12.29
N THR A 524 -10.88 -17.77 12.72
CA THR A 524 -10.59 -16.33 12.71
C THR A 524 -9.27 -16.07 11.98
N TRP A 525 -8.89 -14.83 11.86
CA TRP A 525 -7.70 -14.38 11.16
C TRP A 525 -6.89 -13.41 12.03
N ASP A 526 -5.71 -13.06 11.59
CA ASP A 526 -4.82 -12.11 12.26
C ASP A 526 -4.25 -11.11 11.27
N ARG A 527 -3.85 -9.92 11.75
CA ARG A 527 -3.33 -8.84 10.89
C ARG A 527 -1.89 -9.02 10.50
N ASP A 528 -1.12 -9.75 11.29
CA ASP A 528 0.31 -9.96 11.07
C ASP A 528 0.76 -11.42 11.30
N ASP A 529 -0.17 -12.33 11.57
CA ASP A 529 0.07 -13.76 11.74
C ASP A 529 -0.83 -14.58 10.80
N PRO A 530 -0.32 -15.04 9.64
CA PRO A 530 -1.15 -15.75 8.66
C PRO A 530 -1.61 -17.13 9.14
N THR A 531 -0.98 -17.69 10.18
CA THR A 531 -1.27 -19.03 10.69
C THR A 531 -1.54 -18.98 12.19
N LEU A 532 -2.77 -19.38 12.58
CA LEU A 532 -3.19 -19.47 13.98
C LEU A 532 -3.23 -20.91 14.46
N THR A 533 -2.94 -21.11 15.75
CA THR A 533 -3.02 -22.43 16.42
C THR A 533 -4.32 -22.54 17.21
N TYR A 534 -5.11 -23.57 16.90
CA TYR A 534 -6.38 -23.89 17.57
C TYR A 534 -6.16 -25.08 18.48
N SER A 535 -6.33 -24.90 19.79
CA SER A 535 -6.12 -25.91 20.82
C SER A 535 -7.43 -26.17 21.58
N LEU A 536 -7.84 -27.42 21.62
CA LEU A 536 -9.07 -27.86 22.27
C LEU A 536 -8.76 -28.50 23.65
N TYR A 537 -9.38 -28.01 24.70
CA TYR A 537 -9.25 -28.52 26.06
C TYR A 537 -10.60 -29.00 26.53
N ARG A 538 -10.63 -30.18 27.19
CA ARG A 538 -11.81 -30.73 27.82
C ARG A 538 -11.83 -30.35 29.31
N ASP A 539 -12.96 -29.88 29.81
CA ASP A 539 -13.17 -29.48 31.18
C ASP A 539 -12.04 -28.57 31.73
N ASP A 540 -11.44 -28.91 32.85
CA ASP A 540 -10.33 -28.17 33.46
C ASP A 540 -8.94 -28.71 33.07
N GLU A 541 -8.86 -29.54 32.01
CA GLU A 541 -7.57 -30.09 31.57
C GLU A 541 -6.64 -28.99 31.10
N THR A 542 -5.35 -29.12 31.43
CA THR A 542 -4.30 -28.17 31.03
C THR A 542 -3.54 -28.59 29.76
N THR A 543 -3.73 -29.87 29.36
CA THR A 543 -3.18 -30.39 28.09
C THR A 543 -4.29 -30.43 27.05
N PRO A 544 -4.06 -29.91 25.83
CA PRO A 544 -5.09 -29.95 24.80
C PRO A 544 -5.35 -31.40 24.35
N VAL A 545 -6.63 -31.76 24.15
CA VAL A 545 -7.04 -33.05 23.59
C VAL A 545 -6.87 -33.12 22.08
N ALA A 546 -6.85 -31.95 21.41
CA ALA A 546 -6.57 -31.80 19.99
C ALA A 546 -5.94 -30.42 19.69
N THR A 547 -5.10 -30.36 18.68
CA THR A 547 -4.50 -29.10 18.23
C THR A 547 -4.36 -29.12 16.69
N GLU A 548 -4.65 -28.01 16.05
CA GLU A 548 -4.51 -27.82 14.59
C GLU A 548 -4.00 -26.41 14.30
N LYS A 549 -3.22 -26.26 13.22
CA LYS A 549 -2.82 -24.96 12.67
C LYS A 549 -3.67 -24.66 11.44
N ILE A 550 -4.30 -23.50 11.42
CA ILE A 550 -5.21 -23.06 10.36
C ILE A 550 -4.72 -21.74 9.81
N ASN A 551 -4.74 -21.61 8.48
CA ASN A 551 -4.34 -20.43 7.72
C ASN A 551 -5.55 -19.89 6.94
N ASP A 552 -6.60 -19.50 7.63
CA ASP A 552 -7.77 -18.88 7.02
C ASP A 552 -7.55 -17.37 6.88
N THR A 553 -8.03 -16.82 5.78
CA THR A 553 -7.92 -15.39 5.52
C THR A 553 -9.19 -14.64 5.94
N ARG A 554 -9.08 -13.32 6.18
CA ARG A 554 -10.22 -12.47 6.54
C ARG A 554 -11.41 -12.54 5.56
N TRP A 555 -11.16 -12.95 4.31
CA TRP A 555 -12.19 -13.06 3.25
C TRP A 555 -12.65 -14.49 2.98
N ALA A 556 -12.03 -15.46 3.62
CA ALA A 556 -12.34 -16.88 3.43
C ALA A 556 -12.21 -17.65 4.76
N LEU A 557 -13.01 -17.24 5.77
CA LEU A 557 -13.07 -17.92 7.05
C LEU A 557 -13.91 -19.19 6.93
N GLY A 558 -13.27 -20.35 7.13
CA GLY A 558 -13.89 -21.67 7.05
C GLY A 558 -14.53 -22.14 8.36
N SER A 559 -15.31 -23.21 8.26
CA SER A 559 -15.75 -23.98 9.41
C SER A 559 -14.86 -25.20 9.57
N HIS A 560 -14.30 -25.37 10.75
CA HIS A 560 -13.37 -26.45 11.09
C HIS A 560 -13.91 -27.32 12.22
N THR A 561 -13.32 -28.50 12.41
CA THR A 561 -13.74 -29.43 13.48
C THR A 561 -12.52 -30.09 14.12
N LEU A 562 -12.33 -29.87 15.42
CA LEU A 562 -11.39 -30.63 16.23
C LEU A 562 -12.10 -31.79 16.93
N LYS A 563 -11.41 -32.91 17.07
CA LYS A 563 -12.00 -34.14 17.63
C LYS A 563 -11.33 -34.56 18.94
N ASP A 564 -12.11 -34.73 19.98
CA ASP A 564 -11.69 -35.46 21.16
C ASP A 564 -12.07 -36.95 21.03
N ILE A 565 -11.08 -37.75 20.63
CA ILE A 565 -11.26 -39.20 20.43
C ILE A 565 -11.12 -40.03 21.72
N GLY A 566 -10.77 -39.39 22.83
CA GLY A 566 -10.55 -40.04 24.11
C GLY A 566 -11.55 -39.61 25.19
N SER A 567 -12.69 -39.04 24.82
CA SER A 567 -13.66 -38.51 25.78
C SER A 567 -14.24 -39.63 26.65
N PRO A 568 -14.19 -39.52 28.00
CA PRO A 568 -14.91 -40.44 28.89
C PRO A 568 -16.42 -40.31 28.72
N SER A 569 -17.17 -41.29 29.23
CA SER A 569 -18.62 -41.12 29.37
C SER A 569 -18.94 -40.12 30.50
N GLY A 570 -19.87 -39.21 30.26
CA GLY A 570 -20.24 -38.18 31.22
C GLY A 570 -20.65 -36.88 30.53
N GLU A 571 -20.82 -35.85 31.33
CA GLU A 571 -21.08 -34.49 30.86
C GLU A 571 -19.75 -33.72 30.82
N HIS A 572 -19.45 -33.12 29.69
CA HIS A 572 -18.20 -32.40 29.46
C HIS A 572 -18.46 -31.03 28.87
N THR A 573 -17.53 -30.10 29.11
CA THR A 573 -17.41 -28.82 28.41
C THR A 573 -16.09 -28.75 27.67
N TYR A 574 -16.04 -27.98 26.60
CA TYR A 574 -14.80 -27.78 25.84
C TYR A 574 -14.44 -26.30 25.76
N ARG A 575 -13.17 -26.04 25.93
CA ARG A 575 -12.57 -24.71 25.79
C ARG A 575 -11.67 -24.72 24.54
N LEU A 576 -12.07 -23.94 23.52
CA LEU A 576 -11.29 -23.71 22.32
C LEU A 576 -10.42 -22.47 22.54
N VAL A 577 -9.11 -22.61 22.44
CA VAL A 577 -8.13 -21.53 22.52
C VAL A 577 -7.49 -21.35 21.16
N VAL A 578 -7.64 -20.16 20.59
CA VAL A 578 -6.96 -19.76 19.36
C VAL A 578 -5.79 -18.87 19.76
N SER A 579 -4.59 -19.18 19.31
CA SER A 579 -3.39 -18.41 19.62
C SER A 579 -2.58 -18.08 18.38
N ASP A 580 -1.97 -16.88 18.38
CA ASP A 580 -0.91 -16.54 17.47
C ASP A 580 0.44 -17.12 17.94
N PRO A 581 1.53 -17.00 17.15
CA PRO A 581 2.88 -17.43 17.54
C PRO A 581 3.46 -16.67 18.74
N SER A 582 3.00 -15.45 18.99
CA SER A 582 3.45 -14.58 20.09
C SER A 582 2.76 -14.88 21.42
N GLY A 583 1.69 -15.69 21.40
CA GLY A 583 0.94 -16.12 22.57
C GLY A 583 -0.27 -15.26 22.93
N ASN A 584 -0.69 -14.32 22.08
CA ASN A 584 -1.99 -13.67 22.23
C ASN A 584 -3.11 -14.66 21.92
N THR A 585 -4.24 -14.58 22.61
CA THR A 585 -5.28 -15.61 22.53
C THR A 585 -6.70 -15.06 22.50
N ILE A 586 -7.58 -15.78 21.77
CA ILE A 586 -9.03 -15.74 21.94
C ILE A 586 -9.49 -17.09 22.47
N THR A 587 -10.40 -17.09 23.45
CA THR A 587 -10.93 -18.30 24.05
C THR A 587 -12.45 -18.36 23.97
N ALA A 588 -12.99 -19.44 23.40
CA ALA A 588 -14.42 -19.75 23.41
C ALA A 588 -14.71 -21.02 24.22
N GLN A 589 -15.87 -21.05 24.85
CA GLN A 589 -16.34 -22.22 25.60
C GLN A 589 -17.63 -22.77 24.99
N THR A 590 -17.72 -24.10 24.85
CA THR A 590 -18.93 -24.74 24.35
C THR A 590 -19.95 -24.91 25.45
N PRO A 591 -21.25 -25.05 25.15
CA PRO A 591 -22.23 -25.65 26.06
C PRO A 591 -21.82 -27.07 26.47
N ASN A 592 -22.41 -27.55 27.55
CA ASN A 592 -22.21 -28.95 28.01
C ASN A 592 -22.64 -29.94 26.92
N VAL A 593 -21.86 -30.98 26.74
CA VAL A 593 -22.17 -32.12 25.88
C VAL A 593 -22.15 -33.41 26.69
N THR A 594 -23.14 -34.30 26.49
CA THR A 594 -23.22 -35.57 27.18
C THR A 594 -22.69 -36.70 26.29
N VAL A 595 -21.63 -37.36 26.73
CA VAL A 595 -21.07 -38.57 26.10
C VAL A 595 -21.68 -39.79 26.75
N SER A 596 -22.53 -40.52 26.05
CA SER A 596 -23.29 -41.64 26.60
C SER A 596 -22.47 -42.92 26.79
N LYS A 597 -21.36 -43.10 26.10
CA LYS A 597 -20.41 -44.21 26.25
C LYS A 597 -18.99 -43.74 25.89
N ALA A 598 -17.97 -44.40 26.51
CA ALA A 598 -16.58 -44.16 26.16
C ALA A 598 -16.27 -44.57 24.69
N PHE A 599 -15.27 -43.93 24.09
CA PHE A 599 -14.86 -44.17 22.73
C PHE A 599 -14.46 -45.62 22.46
N ASP A 600 -15.04 -46.24 21.42
CA ASP A 600 -14.73 -47.59 20.95
C ASP A 600 -14.06 -47.54 19.60
N ARG A 601 -12.73 -47.80 19.58
CA ARG A 601 -11.90 -47.81 18.34
C ARG A 601 -12.39 -48.79 17.27
N ASN A 602 -13.10 -49.86 17.65
CA ASN A 602 -13.58 -50.86 16.70
C ASN A 602 -14.86 -50.43 15.97
N ALA A 603 -15.66 -49.55 16.57
CA ALA A 603 -16.88 -49.02 15.95
C ALA A 603 -16.60 -48.02 14.84
N ASP A 604 -15.52 -47.26 14.93
CA ASP A 604 -15.16 -46.21 13.94
C ASP A 604 -14.65 -46.81 12.62
N GLN A 605 -13.94 -47.96 12.67
CA GLN A 605 -13.49 -48.68 11.49
C GLN A 605 -14.62 -49.41 10.75
N ALA A 606 -15.71 -49.73 11.43
CA ALA A 606 -16.86 -50.44 10.83
C ALA A 606 -17.77 -49.52 9.98
N GLY A 607 -17.73 -48.21 10.22
CA GLY A 607 -18.49 -47.18 9.44
C GLY A 607 -17.95 -46.92 8.03
N GLY A 608 -16.69 -47.22 7.78
CA GLY A 608 -15.99 -46.92 6.50
C GLY A 608 -16.19 -47.99 5.38
N VAL A 609 -16.84 -49.13 5.64
CA VAL A 609 -16.92 -50.25 4.65
C VAL A 609 -18.34 -50.47 4.10
N ARG A 610 -19.27 -49.52 4.18
CA ARG A 610 -20.57 -49.62 3.53
C ARG A 610 -20.76 -48.58 2.44
N GLY A 611 -20.13 -48.83 1.30
CA GLY A 611 -20.33 -47.97 0.10
C GLY A 611 -19.66 -48.54 -1.15
N GLY A 612 -20.00 -49.78 -1.51
CA GLY A 612 -19.46 -50.31 -2.76
C GLY A 612 -19.95 -51.70 -3.09
N GLN A 613 -21.27 -51.85 -3.35
CA GLN A 613 -21.82 -52.86 -4.27
C GLN A 613 -23.35 -52.56 -4.44
N GLY A 614 -23.67 -52.13 -5.70
CA GLY A 614 -25.00 -51.93 -6.16
C GLY A 614 -24.97 -51.24 -7.52
#